data_284f4fd54531a157fecc5da56a3d060b
#
_entry.id   284f4fd54531a157fecc5da56a3d060b
#
_cell.length_a   1.000
_cell.length_b   1.000
_cell.length_c   1.000
_cell.angle_alpha   90.00
_cell.angle_beta   90.00
_cell.angle_gamma   90.00
#
_symmetry.space_group_name_H-M   'P 1'
#
loop_
_entity.id
_entity.type
_entity.pdbx_description
1 polymer ?
#
loop_
_entity_poly.entity_id
_entity_poly.type
_entity_poly.pdbx_seq_one_letter_code
_entity_poly.pdbx_strand_id
1 'polypeptide(L)'
;MKLPFFKELESAKTVLIAGAGGGFDVFCGLPLYFWLKQAGKTVYLANLSFTNFDFSNAERLAPNLVRVAPDTGGSAMYFPEVHLAKWLSERFGETSVFAIERGGVKPVAAAYEWLVQTLHPEALVLIDGGTDSLMRGDEIGLGTPQEDMVSLYAANAVPGVAQKFLVCIGFGIDTFHGVCHAHFLENAAALIANDGHAGTWSLMCEMEEFRLYCEACDFVMARMPRHPSIVNTSIISAVLGGFGDHHATQRTAGSELFINPLMALYWAFRLEHVARRNLILNEIANTVTYQELSMAIAAFHATVPKLRAWKDIPC
;
A
#
# COMPACT_ATOMS: atom_id res chain seq x y z
N MET A 1 4.83 -10.32 -24.79
CA MET A 1 5.19 -11.02 -23.55
C MET A 1 4.23 -10.50 -22.46
N LYS A 2 3.47 -11.38 -21.79
CA LYS A 2 2.58 -10.96 -20.69
C LYS A 2 3.19 -11.38 -19.37
N LEU A 3 3.22 -10.47 -18.39
CA LEU A 3 3.64 -10.77 -17.03
C LEU A 3 2.56 -11.66 -16.35
N PRO A 4 2.96 -12.62 -15.49
CA PRO A 4 2.03 -13.48 -14.75
C PRO A 4 0.95 -12.68 -14.02
N PHE A 5 1.31 -11.58 -13.35
CA PHE A 5 0.37 -10.68 -12.67
C PHE A 5 -0.80 -10.24 -13.57
N PHE A 6 -0.52 -9.68 -14.74
CA PHE A 6 -1.57 -9.22 -15.65
C PHE A 6 -2.37 -10.37 -16.24
N LYS A 7 -1.70 -11.51 -16.53
CA LYS A 7 -2.38 -12.71 -17.04
C LYS A 7 -3.39 -13.27 -16.03
N GLU A 8 -3.01 -13.30 -14.77
CA GLU A 8 -3.88 -13.79 -13.69
C GLU A 8 -5.05 -12.84 -13.46
N LEU A 9 -4.81 -11.52 -13.44
CA LEU A 9 -5.87 -10.51 -13.32
C LEU A 9 -6.85 -10.46 -14.50
N GLU A 10 -6.47 -10.91 -15.70
CA GLU A 10 -7.37 -10.92 -16.85
C GLU A 10 -8.66 -11.68 -16.59
N SER A 11 -8.60 -12.82 -15.88
CA SER A 11 -9.76 -13.66 -15.57
C SER A 11 -10.67 -13.06 -14.49
N ALA A 12 -10.15 -12.21 -13.61
CA ALA A 12 -10.92 -11.60 -12.53
C ALA A 12 -11.86 -10.51 -13.06
N LYS A 13 -13.14 -10.60 -12.75
CA LYS A 13 -14.16 -9.59 -13.07
C LYS A 13 -14.24 -8.50 -12.00
N THR A 14 -14.05 -8.90 -10.76
CA THR A 14 -14.11 -8.03 -9.58
C THR A 14 -12.77 -8.04 -8.86
N VAL A 15 -12.19 -6.86 -8.64
CA VAL A 15 -10.88 -6.68 -8.02
C VAL A 15 -10.99 -5.73 -6.83
N LEU A 16 -10.42 -6.09 -5.69
CA LEU A 16 -10.21 -5.21 -4.54
C LEU A 16 -8.76 -4.76 -4.53
N ILE A 17 -8.51 -3.46 -4.60
CA ILE A 17 -7.20 -2.84 -4.39
C ILE A 17 -7.21 -2.21 -3.00
N ALA A 18 -6.27 -2.59 -2.15
CA ALA A 18 -6.19 -2.12 -0.78
C ALA A 18 -4.79 -1.57 -0.45
N GLY A 19 -4.71 -0.35 0.10
CA GLY A 19 -3.46 0.22 0.60
C GLY A 19 -2.95 -0.53 1.82
N ALA A 20 -1.66 -0.85 1.84
CA ALA A 20 -1.01 -1.66 2.88
C ALA A 20 -0.52 -0.83 4.07
N GLY A 21 0.42 0.09 3.83
CA GLY A 21 1.08 0.90 4.85
C GLY A 21 0.25 2.08 5.34
N GLY A 22 -0.91 2.29 4.75
CA GLY A 22 -1.86 3.30 5.17
C GLY A 22 -1.65 4.69 4.54
N GLY A 23 -2.46 5.64 5.00
CA GLY A 23 -2.36 7.01 4.52
C GLY A 23 -2.66 7.17 3.04
N PHE A 24 -1.64 7.42 2.23
CA PHE A 24 -1.75 7.61 0.79
C PHE A 24 -1.42 6.36 -0.06
N ASP A 25 -1.29 5.19 0.53
CA ASP A 25 -0.88 3.99 -0.22
C ASP A 25 -1.86 3.59 -1.32
N VAL A 26 -3.16 3.72 -1.04
CA VAL A 26 -4.19 3.41 -2.04
C VAL A 26 -4.01 4.21 -3.34
N PHE A 27 -3.39 5.40 -3.27
CA PHE A 27 -3.10 6.23 -4.45
C PHE A 27 -2.06 5.57 -5.35
N CYS A 28 -1.09 4.86 -4.80
CA CYS A 28 -0.13 4.07 -5.57
C CYS A 28 -0.80 2.95 -6.38
N GLY A 29 -2.01 2.56 -6.00
CA GLY A 29 -2.86 1.61 -6.74
C GLY A 29 -3.72 2.24 -7.85
N LEU A 30 -3.81 3.59 -7.93
CA LEU A 30 -4.69 4.24 -8.89
C LEU A 30 -4.33 3.95 -10.36
N PRO A 31 -3.06 3.91 -10.79
CA PRO A 31 -2.73 3.49 -12.14
C PRO A 31 -3.31 2.11 -12.49
N LEU A 32 -3.20 1.16 -11.58
CA LEU A 32 -3.80 -0.17 -11.75
C LEU A 32 -5.33 -0.11 -11.74
N TYR A 33 -5.92 0.71 -10.87
CA TYR A 33 -7.36 0.94 -10.84
C TYR A 33 -7.89 1.44 -12.19
N PHE A 34 -7.26 2.46 -12.78
CA PHE A 34 -7.69 3.02 -14.07
C PHE A 34 -7.56 2.00 -15.19
N TRP A 35 -6.44 1.27 -15.26
CA TRP A 35 -6.24 0.21 -16.24
C TRP A 35 -7.32 -0.87 -16.14
N LEU A 36 -7.66 -1.33 -14.95
CA LEU A 36 -8.71 -2.34 -14.72
C LEU A 36 -10.10 -1.80 -15.09
N LYS A 37 -10.41 -0.55 -14.75
CA LYS A 37 -11.68 0.10 -15.11
C LYS A 37 -11.81 0.23 -16.64
N GLN A 38 -10.77 0.62 -17.36
CA GLN A 38 -10.74 0.66 -18.82
C GLN A 38 -10.95 -0.72 -19.43
N ALA A 39 -10.46 -1.78 -18.76
CA ALA A 39 -10.71 -3.17 -19.15
C ALA A 39 -12.15 -3.67 -18.81
N GLY A 40 -13.03 -2.79 -18.33
CA GLY A 40 -14.43 -3.09 -18.00
C GLY A 40 -14.64 -3.89 -16.71
N LYS A 41 -13.67 -3.90 -15.81
CA LYS A 41 -13.76 -4.62 -14.54
C LYS A 41 -14.46 -3.80 -13.44
N THR A 42 -15.06 -4.48 -12.49
CA THR A 42 -15.50 -3.87 -11.24
C THR A 42 -14.33 -3.78 -10.31
N VAL A 43 -13.97 -2.56 -9.88
CA VAL A 43 -12.81 -2.33 -9.01
C VAL A 43 -13.25 -1.56 -7.78
N TYR A 44 -12.90 -2.08 -6.61
CA TYR A 44 -13.13 -1.44 -5.32
C TYR A 44 -11.79 -0.97 -4.74
N LEU A 45 -11.82 0.17 -4.05
CA LEU A 45 -10.67 0.72 -3.34
C LEU A 45 -10.90 0.61 -1.84
N ALA A 46 -9.91 0.09 -1.12
CA ALA A 46 -9.83 0.12 0.33
C ALA A 46 -8.49 0.72 0.77
N ASN A 47 -8.41 1.22 1.99
CA ASN A 47 -7.19 1.81 2.52
C ASN A 47 -7.11 1.60 4.03
N LEU A 48 -5.93 1.27 4.55
CA LEU A 48 -5.66 1.44 5.96
C LEU A 48 -5.56 2.93 6.24
N SER A 49 -6.43 3.48 7.08
CA SER A 49 -6.59 4.93 7.21
C SER A 49 -6.00 5.47 8.51
N PHE A 50 -5.38 6.64 8.41
CA PHE A 50 -4.93 7.43 9.58
C PHE A 50 -5.97 8.46 10.03
N THR A 51 -7.11 8.51 9.36
CA THR A 51 -8.22 9.41 9.71
C THR A 51 -8.86 8.97 11.02
N ASN A 52 -9.16 9.94 11.88
CA ASN A 52 -10.01 9.68 13.04
C ASN A 52 -11.47 9.83 12.62
N PHE A 53 -12.17 8.71 12.46
CA PHE A 53 -13.55 8.69 11.99
C PHE A 53 -14.60 9.07 13.04
N ASP A 54 -14.24 9.19 14.33
CA ASP A 54 -15.14 9.65 15.38
C ASP A 54 -15.65 11.09 15.14
N PHE A 55 -14.91 11.87 14.35
CA PHE A 55 -15.26 13.23 13.94
C PHE A 55 -15.82 13.31 12.52
N SER A 56 -16.29 12.20 11.96
CA SER A 56 -16.89 12.14 10.64
C SER A 56 -18.27 11.50 10.66
N ASN A 57 -19.06 11.75 9.61
CA ASN A 57 -20.32 11.04 9.37
C ASN A 57 -20.15 9.88 8.37
N ALA A 58 -18.93 9.33 8.23
CA ALA A 58 -18.69 8.17 7.41
C ALA A 58 -19.57 6.99 7.86
N GLU A 59 -20.13 6.26 6.91
CA GLU A 59 -20.98 5.12 7.23
C GLU A 59 -20.15 3.97 7.77
N ARG A 60 -20.42 3.60 9.03
CA ARG A 60 -19.75 2.46 9.67
C ARG A 60 -20.38 1.13 9.22
N LEU A 61 -19.58 0.30 8.58
CA LEU A 61 -19.99 -1.00 8.03
C LEU A 61 -19.66 -2.17 8.96
N ALA A 62 -18.56 -2.05 9.71
CA ALA A 62 -18.10 -2.99 10.71
C ALA A 62 -17.30 -2.22 11.79
N PRO A 63 -16.91 -2.83 12.92
CA PRO A 63 -16.21 -2.11 14.00
C PRO A 63 -15.02 -1.28 13.55
N ASN A 64 -14.20 -1.79 12.63
CA ASN A 64 -13.00 -1.10 12.11
C ASN A 64 -13.11 -0.77 10.61
N LEU A 65 -14.31 -0.69 10.05
CA LEU A 65 -14.52 -0.45 8.64
C LEU A 65 -15.59 0.61 8.42
N VAL A 66 -15.26 1.63 7.64
CA VAL A 66 -16.19 2.66 7.22
C VAL A 66 -16.23 2.78 5.70
N ARG A 67 -17.36 3.24 5.17
CA ARG A 67 -17.50 3.68 3.78
C ARG A 67 -17.40 5.20 3.73
N VAL A 68 -16.44 5.69 2.97
CA VAL A 68 -16.21 7.12 2.75
C VAL A 68 -16.79 7.49 1.39
N ALA A 69 -17.89 8.25 1.40
CA ALA A 69 -18.56 8.76 0.22
C ALA A 69 -18.11 10.19 -0.11
N PRO A 70 -18.38 10.72 -1.32
CA PRO A 70 -17.99 12.08 -1.71
C PRO A 70 -18.56 13.19 -0.80
N ASP A 71 -19.72 12.95 -0.20
CA ASP A 71 -20.43 13.85 0.71
C ASP A 71 -20.11 13.59 2.19
N THR A 72 -19.21 12.65 2.48
CA THR A 72 -18.75 12.42 3.84
C THR A 72 -18.15 13.71 4.41
N GLY A 73 -18.75 14.19 5.50
CA GLY A 73 -18.32 15.35 6.26
C GLY A 73 -17.47 14.95 7.46
N GLY A 74 -16.78 15.94 8.04
CA GLY A 74 -16.00 15.75 9.25
C GLY A 74 -14.97 16.86 9.45
N SER A 75 -14.45 16.97 10.67
CA SER A 75 -13.43 17.96 11.04
C SER A 75 -12.01 17.40 11.01
N ALA A 76 -11.80 16.22 10.47
CA ALA A 76 -10.48 15.62 10.38
C ALA A 76 -9.57 16.45 9.45
N MET A 77 -8.42 16.91 9.98
CA MET A 77 -7.42 17.66 9.20
C MET A 77 -6.71 16.79 8.17
N TYR A 78 -6.72 15.48 8.36
CA TYR A 78 -6.12 14.47 7.47
C TYR A 78 -7.22 13.49 7.07
N PHE A 79 -7.65 13.56 5.80
CA PHE A 79 -8.73 12.70 5.29
C PHE A 79 -8.57 12.49 3.77
N PRO A 80 -7.54 11.77 3.33
CA PRO A 80 -7.28 11.58 1.90
C PRO A 80 -8.40 10.83 1.19
N GLU A 81 -9.05 9.87 1.87
CA GLU A 81 -10.09 9.04 1.28
C GLU A 81 -11.32 9.84 0.84
N VAL A 82 -11.75 10.86 1.60
CA VAL A 82 -12.91 11.68 1.21
C VAL A 82 -12.61 12.53 -0.02
N HIS A 83 -11.39 13.05 -0.12
CA HIS A 83 -11.00 13.83 -1.27
C HIS A 83 -10.81 12.94 -2.51
N LEU A 84 -10.30 11.72 -2.33
CA LEU A 84 -10.24 10.72 -3.40
C LEU A 84 -11.65 10.33 -3.87
N ALA A 85 -12.58 10.04 -2.95
CA ALA A 85 -13.96 9.73 -3.29
C ALA A 85 -14.64 10.87 -4.08
N LYS A 86 -14.39 12.13 -3.69
CA LYS A 86 -14.88 13.31 -4.44
C LYS A 86 -14.33 13.36 -5.85
N TRP A 87 -13.02 13.22 -6.02
CA TRP A 87 -12.39 13.25 -7.33
C TRP A 87 -12.89 12.13 -8.24
N LEU A 88 -13.00 10.91 -7.71
CA LEU A 88 -13.53 9.75 -8.44
C LEU A 88 -15.00 9.96 -8.85
N SER A 89 -15.81 10.55 -7.97
CA SER A 89 -17.22 10.84 -8.27
C SER A 89 -17.38 11.89 -9.37
N GLU A 90 -16.61 12.97 -9.30
CA GLU A 90 -16.64 14.04 -10.31
C GLU A 90 -16.15 13.55 -11.69
N ARG A 91 -15.23 12.61 -11.72
CA ARG A 91 -14.55 12.16 -12.94
C ARG A 91 -15.20 10.92 -13.58
N PHE A 92 -15.67 9.97 -12.76
CA PHE A 92 -16.11 8.64 -13.21
C PHE A 92 -17.46 8.21 -12.68
N GLY A 93 -18.10 9.01 -11.81
CA GLY A 93 -19.37 8.64 -11.16
C GLY A 93 -19.21 7.58 -10.06
N GLU A 94 -17.99 7.21 -9.69
CA GLU A 94 -17.72 6.33 -8.55
C GLU A 94 -18.02 7.03 -7.23
N THR A 95 -18.47 6.28 -6.22
CA THR A 95 -19.12 6.91 -5.08
C THR A 95 -18.42 6.71 -3.75
N SER A 96 -17.49 5.78 -3.60
CA SER A 96 -16.92 5.52 -2.28
C SER A 96 -15.55 4.84 -2.30
N VAL A 97 -14.82 5.05 -1.19
CA VAL A 97 -13.60 4.34 -0.82
C VAL A 97 -13.85 3.69 0.53
N PHE A 98 -13.46 2.45 0.71
CA PHE A 98 -13.51 1.79 2.02
C PHE A 98 -12.28 2.18 2.83
N ALA A 99 -12.48 2.55 4.10
CA ALA A 99 -11.38 2.89 4.98
C ALA A 99 -11.39 1.97 6.21
N ILE A 100 -10.24 1.33 6.44
CA ILE A 100 -10.01 0.42 7.57
C ILE A 100 -9.28 1.21 8.65
N GLU A 101 -9.83 1.28 9.85
CA GLU A 101 -9.20 1.97 10.97
C GLU A 101 -7.98 1.18 11.47
N ARG A 102 -6.95 1.90 11.91
CA ARG A 102 -5.78 1.27 12.52
C ARG A 102 -6.17 0.48 13.75
N GLY A 103 -5.59 -0.70 13.88
CA GLY A 103 -5.85 -1.61 14.98
C GLY A 103 -4.83 -2.73 15.04
N GLY A 104 -5.09 -3.74 15.86
CA GLY A 104 -4.38 -5.00 15.80
C GLY A 104 -4.89 -5.88 14.65
N VAL A 105 -4.35 -7.08 14.54
CA VAL A 105 -4.68 -8.01 13.45
C VAL A 105 -6.15 -8.40 13.45
N LYS A 106 -6.75 -8.72 14.60
CA LYS A 106 -8.13 -9.22 14.66
C LYS A 106 -9.16 -8.26 14.06
N PRO A 107 -9.21 -6.97 14.45
CA PRO A 107 -10.19 -6.05 13.89
C PRO A 107 -9.91 -5.72 12.40
N VAL A 108 -8.64 -5.66 11.98
CA VAL A 108 -8.30 -5.42 10.57
C VAL A 108 -8.67 -6.63 9.71
N ALA A 109 -8.41 -7.86 10.18
CA ALA A 109 -8.82 -9.09 9.50
C ALA A 109 -10.34 -9.17 9.35
N ALA A 110 -11.10 -8.81 10.39
CA ALA A 110 -12.57 -8.76 10.33
C ALA A 110 -13.07 -7.75 9.27
N ALA A 111 -12.38 -6.62 9.08
CA ALA A 111 -12.69 -5.67 8.03
C ALA A 111 -12.46 -6.26 6.63
N TYR A 112 -11.35 -6.97 6.42
CA TYR A 112 -11.09 -7.69 5.15
C TYR A 112 -12.10 -8.81 4.91
N GLU A 113 -12.49 -9.56 5.95
CA GLU A 113 -13.54 -10.58 5.83
C GLU A 113 -14.87 -9.97 5.40
N TRP A 114 -15.28 -8.85 5.99
CA TRP A 114 -16.49 -8.13 5.60
C TRP A 114 -16.43 -7.68 4.13
N LEU A 115 -15.30 -7.08 3.72
CA LEU A 115 -15.09 -6.63 2.33
C LEU A 115 -15.20 -7.79 1.34
N VAL A 116 -14.56 -8.92 1.63
CA VAL A 116 -14.59 -10.10 0.74
C VAL A 116 -15.97 -10.72 0.69
N GLN A 117 -16.65 -10.87 1.83
CA GLN A 117 -17.99 -11.43 1.91
C GLN A 117 -19.05 -10.57 1.23
N THR A 118 -18.85 -9.25 1.20
CA THR A 118 -19.83 -8.31 0.63
C THR A 118 -19.55 -7.99 -0.84
N LEU A 119 -18.28 -7.83 -1.22
CA LEU A 119 -17.89 -7.38 -2.55
C LEU A 119 -17.56 -8.53 -3.50
N HIS A 120 -17.34 -9.74 -2.96
CA HIS A 120 -16.98 -10.95 -3.69
C HIS A 120 -15.85 -10.76 -4.70
N PRO A 121 -14.70 -10.16 -4.32
CA PRO A 121 -13.59 -9.97 -5.23
C PRO A 121 -12.96 -11.30 -5.63
N GLU A 122 -12.71 -11.47 -6.92
CA GLU A 122 -11.99 -12.63 -7.47
C GLU A 122 -10.48 -12.46 -7.33
N ALA A 123 -10.02 -11.19 -7.26
CA ALA A 123 -8.63 -10.84 -6.98
C ALA A 123 -8.53 -9.75 -5.91
N LEU A 124 -7.50 -9.83 -5.07
CA LEU A 124 -7.10 -8.83 -4.09
C LEU A 124 -5.67 -8.39 -4.37
N VAL A 125 -5.48 -7.09 -4.53
CA VAL A 125 -4.17 -6.47 -4.69
C VAL A 125 -3.91 -5.58 -3.49
N LEU A 126 -3.01 -6.02 -2.62
CA LEU A 126 -2.46 -5.19 -1.56
C LEU A 126 -1.38 -4.31 -2.18
N ILE A 127 -1.51 -2.98 -2.07
CA ILE A 127 -0.59 -2.02 -2.67
C ILE A 127 0.19 -1.27 -1.59
N ASP A 128 1.49 -1.24 -1.74
CA ASP A 128 2.42 -0.55 -0.86
C ASP A 128 3.07 0.62 -1.60
N GLY A 129 2.90 1.80 -1.07
CA GLY A 129 3.58 3.01 -1.50
C GLY A 129 4.95 3.13 -0.84
N GLY A 130 5.77 2.18 -1.07
CA GLY A 130 7.06 1.93 -0.47
C GLY A 130 7.53 0.54 -0.83
N THR A 131 8.45 0.01 -0.01
CA THR A 131 9.02 -1.33 -0.17
C THR A 131 9.21 -2.05 1.18
N ASP A 132 8.79 -1.43 2.25
CA ASP A 132 8.95 -1.93 3.62
C ASP A 132 7.98 -3.08 3.95
N SER A 133 6.85 -3.18 3.28
CA SER A 133 5.96 -4.35 3.34
C SER A 133 6.64 -5.67 2.94
N LEU A 134 7.77 -5.61 2.22
CA LEU A 134 8.56 -6.78 1.84
C LEU A 134 9.61 -7.17 2.88
N MET A 135 9.80 -6.35 3.93
CA MET A 135 10.72 -6.68 5.02
C MET A 135 10.27 -7.95 5.73
N ARG A 136 11.22 -8.79 6.04
CA ARG A 136 10.97 -10.13 6.57
C ARG A 136 10.80 -10.15 8.08
N GLY A 137 11.47 -9.19 8.79
CA GLY A 137 11.41 -9.08 10.25
C GLY A 137 12.75 -9.31 10.96
N ASP A 138 13.80 -9.70 10.26
CA ASP A 138 15.16 -9.86 10.79
C ASP A 138 16.13 -8.78 10.29
N GLU A 139 15.62 -7.76 9.58
CA GLU A 139 16.38 -6.58 9.18
C GLU A 139 16.54 -5.60 10.36
N ILE A 140 17.63 -4.83 10.36
CA ILE A 140 17.85 -3.78 11.38
C ILE A 140 16.80 -2.66 11.29
N GLY A 141 16.32 -2.36 10.09
CA GLY A 141 15.26 -1.39 9.80
C GLY A 141 14.08 -2.07 9.11
N LEU A 142 12.89 -1.85 9.62
CA LEU A 142 11.66 -2.48 9.15
C LEU A 142 10.67 -1.50 8.51
N GLY A 143 11.00 -0.19 8.47
CA GLY A 143 10.07 0.83 7.98
C GLY A 143 8.91 1.08 8.95
N THR A 144 7.70 0.93 8.46
CA THR A 144 6.43 1.08 9.21
C THR A 144 5.73 -0.27 9.40
N PRO A 145 6.35 -1.22 10.11
CA PRO A 145 5.92 -2.61 10.13
C PRO A 145 4.54 -2.82 10.78
N GLN A 146 4.03 -1.86 11.56
CA GLN A 146 2.72 -1.98 12.17
C GLN A 146 1.61 -2.00 11.11
N GLU A 147 1.66 -1.05 10.21
CA GLU A 147 0.68 -0.87 9.15
C GLU A 147 0.79 -1.98 8.10
N ASP A 148 2.01 -2.26 7.64
CA ASP A 148 2.25 -3.24 6.59
C ASP A 148 1.95 -4.66 7.04
N MET A 149 2.44 -5.06 8.22
CA MET A 149 2.29 -6.44 8.68
C MET A 149 0.86 -6.77 9.04
N VAL A 150 0.08 -5.82 9.59
CA VAL A 150 -1.33 -6.05 9.88
C VAL A 150 -2.13 -6.21 8.59
N SER A 151 -1.85 -5.40 7.58
CA SER A 151 -2.50 -5.47 6.26
C SER A 151 -2.10 -6.75 5.52
N LEU A 152 -0.81 -7.10 5.54
CA LEU A 152 -0.29 -8.33 4.94
C LEU A 152 -0.93 -9.59 5.57
N TYR A 153 -1.01 -9.63 6.91
CA TYR A 153 -1.68 -10.74 7.61
C TYR A 153 -3.15 -10.84 7.21
N ALA A 154 -3.90 -9.75 7.34
CA ALA A 154 -5.34 -9.73 7.11
C ALA A 154 -5.68 -10.10 5.66
N ALA A 155 -5.01 -9.51 4.68
CA ALA A 155 -5.22 -9.81 3.27
C ALA A 155 -4.82 -11.26 2.91
N ASN A 156 -3.76 -11.80 3.52
CA ASN A 156 -3.35 -13.18 3.28
C ASN A 156 -4.32 -14.17 3.91
N ALA A 157 -4.77 -13.94 5.12
CA ALA A 157 -5.61 -14.86 5.88
C ALA A 157 -7.06 -14.93 5.39
N VAL A 158 -7.60 -13.83 4.81
CA VAL A 158 -9.02 -13.80 4.39
C VAL A 158 -9.31 -14.89 3.36
N PRO A 159 -10.35 -15.74 3.58
CA PRO A 159 -10.73 -16.78 2.63
C PRO A 159 -11.56 -16.22 1.47
N GLY A 160 -11.78 -17.03 0.43
CA GLY A 160 -12.73 -16.72 -0.64
C GLY A 160 -12.19 -15.89 -1.79
N VAL A 161 -10.92 -15.51 -1.79
CA VAL A 161 -10.25 -14.80 -2.89
C VAL A 161 -9.19 -15.70 -3.50
N ALA A 162 -9.34 -16.01 -4.79
CA ALA A 162 -8.47 -16.96 -5.49
C ALA A 162 -7.08 -16.37 -5.79
N GLN A 163 -7.02 -15.08 -6.10
CA GLN A 163 -5.79 -14.42 -6.54
C GLN A 163 -5.46 -13.28 -5.58
N LYS A 164 -4.30 -13.38 -4.92
CA LYS A 164 -3.85 -12.37 -3.96
C LYS A 164 -2.43 -11.94 -4.26
N PHE A 165 -2.21 -10.64 -4.35
CA PHE A 165 -0.92 -10.05 -4.66
C PHE A 165 -0.53 -8.98 -3.65
N LEU A 166 0.76 -8.88 -3.37
CA LEU A 166 1.40 -7.66 -2.85
C LEU A 166 2.08 -6.96 -4.02
N VAL A 167 1.85 -5.67 -4.15
CA VAL A 167 2.49 -4.85 -5.18
C VAL A 167 3.14 -3.64 -4.52
N CYS A 168 4.45 -3.50 -4.69
CA CYS A 168 5.24 -2.39 -4.15
C CYS A 168 5.64 -1.43 -5.27
N ILE A 169 5.72 -0.13 -4.96
CA ILE A 169 6.28 0.91 -5.82
C ILE A 169 7.01 1.95 -4.98
N GLY A 170 7.99 2.68 -5.53
CA GLY A 170 8.73 3.69 -4.77
C GLY A 170 10.02 3.15 -4.15
N PHE A 171 10.71 2.24 -4.85
CA PHE A 171 11.97 1.66 -4.39
C PHE A 171 12.94 2.72 -3.84
N GLY A 172 13.32 2.57 -2.58
CA GLY A 172 14.25 3.46 -1.89
C GLY A 172 13.60 4.60 -1.11
N ILE A 173 12.28 4.83 -1.22
CA ILE A 173 11.61 5.91 -0.48
C ILE A 173 11.69 5.71 1.04
N ASP A 174 11.69 4.46 1.50
CA ASP A 174 11.67 4.12 2.93
C ASP A 174 13.06 4.12 3.58
N THR A 175 14.08 4.57 2.86
CA THR A 175 15.45 4.74 3.41
C THR A 175 15.43 5.62 4.65
N PHE A 176 14.62 6.66 4.67
CA PHE A 176 14.43 7.53 5.82
C PHE A 176 13.91 6.78 7.06
N HIS A 177 13.15 5.71 6.87
CA HIS A 177 12.66 4.83 7.93
C HIS A 177 13.57 3.62 8.17
N GLY A 178 14.80 3.66 7.65
CA GLY A 178 15.83 2.65 7.90
C GLY A 178 15.75 1.40 7.00
N VAL A 179 14.92 1.41 5.97
CA VAL A 179 14.79 0.26 5.04
C VAL A 179 16.01 0.23 4.10
N CYS A 180 16.74 -0.87 4.16
CA CYS A 180 17.93 -1.10 3.35
C CYS A 180 17.55 -1.62 1.95
N HIS A 181 17.99 -0.93 0.91
CA HIS A 181 17.77 -1.31 -0.50
C HIS A 181 18.21 -2.74 -0.81
N ALA A 182 19.38 -3.15 -0.28
CA ALA A 182 19.89 -4.49 -0.49
C ALA A 182 19.00 -5.57 0.15
N HIS A 183 18.36 -5.29 1.29
CA HIS A 183 17.42 -6.23 1.91
C HIS A 183 16.15 -6.41 1.09
N PHE A 184 15.62 -5.33 0.51
CA PHE A 184 14.51 -5.45 -0.44
C PHE A 184 14.89 -6.36 -1.61
N LEU A 185 16.04 -6.14 -2.24
CA LEU A 185 16.49 -6.94 -3.38
C LEU A 185 16.77 -8.42 -2.98
N GLU A 186 17.30 -8.68 -1.79
CA GLU A 186 17.45 -10.05 -1.26
C GLU A 186 16.10 -10.75 -1.08
N ASN A 187 15.13 -10.04 -0.50
CA ASN A 187 13.79 -10.57 -0.31
C ASN A 187 13.10 -10.83 -1.65
N ALA A 188 13.22 -9.90 -2.61
CA ALA A 188 12.73 -10.09 -3.98
C ALA A 188 13.40 -11.28 -4.68
N ALA A 189 14.73 -11.41 -4.60
CA ALA A 189 15.47 -12.52 -5.18
C ALA A 189 15.02 -13.87 -4.61
N ALA A 190 14.79 -13.94 -3.30
CA ALA A 190 14.29 -15.16 -2.67
C ALA A 190 12.86 -15.51 -3.09
N LEU A 191 12.01 -14.51 -3.33
CA LEU A 191 10.66 -14.71 -3.88
C LEU A 191 10.72 -15.17 -5.34
N ILE A 192 11.62 -14.60 -6.16
CA ILE A 192 11.86 -15.06 -7.54
C ILE A 192 12.27 -16.55 -7.55
N ALA A 193 13.20 -16.94 -6.70
CA ALA A 193 13.69 -18.32 -6.61
C ALA A 193 12.61 -19.33 -6.15
N ASN A 194 11.50 -18.86 -5.57
CA ASN A 194 10.42 -19.70 -5.04
C ASN A 194 9.06 -19.39 -5.69
N ASP A 195 9.04 -18.99 -6.95
CA ASP A 195 7.83 -18.74 -7.75
C ASP A 195 6.87 -17.69 -7.15
N GLY A 196 7.35 -16.87 -6.22
CA GLY A 196 6.56 -15.82 -5.57
C GLY A 196 6.49 -14.52 -6.36
N HIS A 197 7.38 -14.30 -7.35
CA HIS A 197 7.39 -13.09 -8.16
C HIS A 197 6.40 -13.20 -9.32
N ALA A 198 5.50 -12.22 -9.42
CA ALA A 198 4.47 -12.19 -10.46
C ALA A 198 4.77 -11.21 -11.61
N GLY A 199 5.78 -10.36 -11.45
CA GLY A 199 6.25 -9.45 -12.50
C GLY A 199 6.75 -8.11 -11.96
N THR A 200 7.49 -7.40 -12.83
CA THR A 200 7.95 -6.02 -12.58
C THR A 200 7.71 -5.22 -13.86
N TRP A 201 7.15 -4.01 -13.73
CA TRP A 201 6.88 -3.10 -14.86
C TRP A 201 7.03 -1.65 -14.42
N SER A 202 7.29 -0.75 -15.37
CA SER A 202 7.43 0.67 -15.09
C SER A 202 6.11 1.41 -15.31
N LEU A 203 5.83 2.38 -14.44
CA LEU A 203 4.91 3.46 -14.73
C LEU A 203 5.65 4.48 -15.62
N MET A 204 5.00 4.95 -16.70
CA MET A 204 5.62 5.86 -17.67
C MET A 204 4.76 7.11 -17.88
N CYS A 205 5.40 8.23 -18.22
CA CYS A 205 4.73 9.53 -18.32
C CYS A 205 3.70 9.59 -19.45
N GLU A 206 3.83 8.76 -20.50
CA GLU A 206 2.91 8.70 -21.63
C GLU A 206 1.64 7.91 -21.35
N MET A 207 1.57 7.19 -20.20
CA MET A 207 0.40 6.41 -19.83
C MET A 207 -0.74 7.33 -19.38
N GLU A 208 -1.95 7.06 -19.85
CA GLU A 208 -3.15 7.75 -19.39
C GLU A 208 -3.40 7.52 -17.90
N GLU A 209 -3.08 6.33 -17.41
CA GLU A 209 -3.16 5.95 -16.01
C GLU A 209 -2.24 6.81 -15.14
N PHE A 210 -1.06 7.16 -15.63
CA PHE A 210 -0.15 8.07 -14.91
C PHE A 210 -0.71 9.50 -14.88
N ARG A 211 -1.26 10.01 -15.99
CA ARG A 211 -1.88 11.33 -16.03
C ARG A 211 -3.03 11.43 -15.02
N LEU A 212 -3.91 10.44 -14.99
CA LEU A 212 -5.03 10.38 -14.04
C LEU A 212 -4.56 10.25 -12.58
N TYR A 213 -3.49 9.49 -12.35
CA TYR A 213 -2.86 9.38 -11.03
C TYR A 213 -2.33 10.73 -10.54
N CYS A 214 -1.62 11.49 -11.39
CA CYS A 214 -1.16 12.83 -11.06
C CYS A 214 -2.33 13.76 -10.74
N GLU A 215 -3.38 13.77 -11.58
CA GLU A 215 -4.58 14.60 -11.34
C GLU A 215 -5.25 14.28 -9.99
N ALA A 216 -5.38 12.99 -9.63
CA ALA A 216 -5.94 12.58 -8.35
C ALA A 216 -5.07 13.05 -7.17
N CYS A 217 -3.76 12.85 -7.26
CA CYS A 217 -2.80 13.27 -6.24
C CYS A 217 -2.84 14.79 -6.03
N ASP A 218 -2.80 15.56 -7.12
CA ASP A 218 -2.84 17.03 -7.06
C ASP A 218 -4.14 17.53 -6.46
N PHE A 219 -5.28 16.94 -6.88
CA PHE A 219 -6.60 17.30 -6.34
C PHE A 219 -6.68 17.10 -4.82
N VAL A 220 -6.16 15.99 -4.33
CA VAL A 220 -6.22 15.64 -2.91
C VAL A 220 -5.20 16.45 -2.11
N MET A 221 -3.96 16.56 -2.58
CA MET A 221 -2.91 17.32 -1.89
C MET A 221 -3.22 18.81 -1.81
N ALA A 222 -3.86 19.40 -2.83
CA ALA A 222 -4.33 20.78 -2.80
C ALA A 222 -5.36 21.05 -1.67
N ARG A 223 -6.11 20.02 -1.25
CA ARG A 223 -7.09 20.09 -0.16
C ARG A 223 -6.48 19.78 1.21
N MET A 224 -5.29 19.19 1.24
CA MET A 224 -4.54 18.87 2.45
C MET A 224 -3.10 19.41 2.37
N PRO A 225 -2.91 20.74 2.22
CA PRO A 225 -1.60 21.33 1.90
C PRO A 225 -0.55 21.14 3.01
N ARG A 226 -0.97 20.81 4.24
CA ARG A 226 -0.07 20.53 5.36
C ARG A 226 0.41 19.06 5.38
N HIS A 227 -0.21 18.19 4.58
CA HIS A 227 0.03 16.75 4.57
C HIS A 227 0.20 16.19 3.15
N PRO A 228 1.06 16.78 2.30
CA PRO A 228 1.34 16.19 0.99
C PRO A 228 2.01 14.82 1.16
N SER A 229 1.70 13.89 0.27
CA SER A 229 2.34 12.58 0.27
C SER A 229 3.77 12.67 -0.24
N ILE A 230 4.74 12.29 0.60
CA ILE A 230 6.15 12.19 0.21
C ILE A 230 6.31 11.08 -0.83
N VAL A 231 5.70 9.93 -0.60
CA VAL A 231 5.80 8.76 -1.48
C VAL A 231 5.28 9.08 -2.88
N ASN A 232 4.03 9.52 -2.98
CA ASN A 232 3.42 9.78 -4.29
C ASN A 232 4.14 10.90 -5.06
N THR A 233 4.57 11.97 -4.39
CA THR A 233 5.34 13.05 -5.05
C THR A 233 6.71 12.58 -5.51
N SER A 234 7.36 11.67 -4.78
CA SER A 234 8.65 11.09 -5.18
C SER A 234 8.50 10.16 -6.39
N ILE A 235 7.47 9.30 -6.39
CA ILE A 235 7.16 8.44 -7.54
C ILE A 235 6.87 9.28 -8.78
N ILE A 236 6.02 10.30 -8.67
CA ILE A 236 5.72 11.22 -9.78
C ILE A 236 6.99 11.90 -10.28
N SER A 237 7.84 12.38 -9.37
CA SER A 237 9.13 12.99 -9.74
C SER A 237 10.03 12.01 -10.50
N ALA A 238 10.10 10.74 -10.07
CA ALA A 238 10.91 9.73 -10.74
C ALA A 238 10.38 9.39 -12.15
N VAL A 239 9.06 9.26 -12.31
CA VAL A 239 8.43 9.03 -13.63
C VAL A 239 8.69 10.19 -14.60
N LEU A 240 8.74 11.43 -14.08
CA LEU A 240 9.05 12.64 -14.86
C LEU A 240 10.56 12.85 -15.09
N GLY A 241 11.41 11.90 -14.68
CA GLY A 241 12.86 11.95 -14.91
C GLY A 241 13.65 12.67 -13.83
N GLY A 242 13.06 12.90 -12.65
CA GLY A 242 13.79 13.41 -11.48
C GLY A 242 14.90 12.44 -11.06
N PHE A 243 16.07 13.00 -10.66
CA PHE A 243 17.20 12.21 -10.24
C PHE A 243 18.04 12.96 -9.19
N GLY A 244 18.56 12.21 -8.21
CA GLY A 244 19.38 12.75 -7.15
C GLY A 244 18.58 13.26 -5.96
N ASP A 245 19.22 14.03 -5.10
CA ASP A 245 18.57 14.64 -3.95
C ASP A 245 17.56 15.71 -4.40
N HIS A 246 16.29 15.36 -4.37
CA HIS A 246 15.21 16.17 -4.91
C HIS A 246 13.98 16.15 -4.02
N HIS A 247 13.48 17.33 -3.67
CA HIS A 247 12.37 17.53 -2.75
C HIS A 247 11.19 18.21 -3.43
N ALA A 248 10.17 17.44 -3.78
CA ALA A 248 8.91 17.95 -4.33
C ALA A 248 8.01 18.59 -3.25
N THR A 249 8.29 18.35 -1.96
CA THR A 249 7.53 18.90 -0.83
C THR A 249 8.44 19.48 0.26
N GLN A 250 7.92 20.45 1.01
CA GLN A 250 8.62 21.01 2.18
C GLN A 250 8.78 20.00 3.34
N ARG A 251 8.03 18.90 3.34
CA ARG A 251 8.09 17.88 4.39
C ARG A 251 9.44 17.15 4.46
N THR A 252 10.15 17.09 3.35
CA THR A 252 11.47 16.44 3.26
C THR A 252 12.64 17.42 3.29
N ALA A 253 12.37 18.72 3.41
CA ALA A 253 13.42 19.73 3.46
C ALA A 253 14.38 19.47 4.64
N GLY A 254 15.69 19.41 4.34
CA GLY A 254 16.73 19.12 5.33
C GLY A 254 17.02 17.64 5.60
N SER A 255 16.37 16.72 4.89
CA SER A 255 16.73 15.30 4.82
C SER A 255 17.27 14.96 3.43
N GLU A 256 17.98 13.87 3.30
CA GLU A 256 18.36 13.32 1.99
C GLU A 256 17.18 12.53 1.41
N LEU A 257 16.83 12.81 0.15
CA LEU A 257 15.77 12.08 -0.59
C LEU A 257 16.24 11.81 -2.01
N PHE A 258 16.87 10.67 -2.22
CA PHE A 258 17.45 10.29 -3.49
C PHE A 258 16.39 9.73 -4.45
N ILE A 259 15.93 10.58 -5.37
CA ILE A 259 15.00 10.16 -6.45
C ILE A 259 15.78 9.42 -7.53
N ASN A 260 15.22 8.32 -8.00
CA ASN A 260 15.84 7.50 -9.04
C ASN A 260 14.79 6.73 -9.86
N PRO A 261 15.11 6.27 -11.10
CA PRO A 261 14.15 5.61 -11.98
C PRO A 261 13.54 4.30 -11.42
N LEU A 262 14.19 3.64 -10.45
CA LEU A 262 13.65 2.41 -9.85
C LEU A 262 12.39 2.69 -9.01
N MET A 263 12.18 3.94 -8.58
CA MET A 263 10.95 4.36 -7.89
C MET A 263 9.71 4.26 -8.77
N ALA A 264 9.86 4.28 -10.10
CA ALA A 264 8.76 4.13 -11.05
C ALA A 264 8.38 2.66 -11.31
N LEU A 265 9.12 1.70 -10.75
CA LEU A 265 8.89 0.29 -10.97
C LEU A 265 7.90 -0.29 -9.95
N TYR A 266 6.85 -0.90 -10.48
CA TYR A 266 6.00 -1.81 -9.72
C TYR A 266 6.65 -3.18 -9.61
N TRP A 267 6.61 -3.75 -8.41
CA TRP A 267 7.06 -5.10 -8.10
C TRP A 267 5.90 -5.91 -7.56
N ALA A 268 5.43 -6.88 -8.32
CA ALA A 268 4.29 -7.71 -7.93
C ALA A 268 4.76 -9.08 -7.43
N PHE A 269 4.21 -9.49 -6.29
CA PHE A 269 4.48 -10.77 -5.66
C PHE A 269 3.17 -11.47 -5.28
N ARG A 270 3.18 -12.80 -5.30
CA ARG A 270 2.07 -13.60 -4.75
C ARG A 270 2.06 -13.44 -3.23
N LEU A 271 0.95 -12.97 -2.69
CA LEU A 271 0.84 -12.57 -1.29
C LEU A 271 1.19 -13.70 -0.32
N GLU A 272 0.75 -14.93 -0.62
CA GLU A 272 1.05 -16.11 0.22
C GLU A 272 2.55 -16.40 0.34
N HIS A 273 3.33 -16.16 -0.72
CA HIS A 273 4.78 -16.36 -0.69
C HIS A 273 5.47 -15.31 0.16
N VAL A 274 5.00 -14.06 0.12
CA VAL A 274 5.47 -12.98 1.00
C VAL A 274 5.14 -13.31 2.46
N ALA A 275 3.88 -13.63 2.75
CA ALA A 275 3.43 -13.98 4.09
C ALA A 275 4.19 -15.17 4.68
N ARG A 276 4.45 -16.21 3.89
CA ARG A 276 5.23 -17.41 4.33
C ARG A 276 6.67 -17.07 4.73
N ARG A 277 7.25 -16.04 4.13
CA ARG A 277 8.62 -15.60 4.44
C ARG A 277 8.70 -14.66 5.63
N ASN A 278 7.62 -13.97 5.94
CA ASN A 278 7.58 -13.00 7.02
C ASN A 278 7.63 -13.71 8.37
N LEU A 279 8.52 -13.26 9.24
CA LEU A 279 8.78 -13.88 10.54
C LEU A 279 7.89 -13.31 11.66
N ILE A 280 7.23 -12.16 11.41
CA ILE A 280 6.46 -11.42 12.42
C ILE A 280 5.00 -11.86 12.46
N LEU A 281 4.42 -12.30 11.33
CA LEU A 281 2.98 -12.46 11.19
C LEU A 281 2.35 -13.36 12.25
N ASN A 282 3.02 -14.45 12.64
CA ASN A 282 2.50 -15.36 13.67
C ASN A 282 2.48 -14.69 15.06
N GLU A 283 3.44 -13.82 15.33
CA GLU A 283 3.58 -13.15 16.63
C GLU A 283 2.49 -12.10 16.85
N ILE A 284 2.03 -11.48 15.77
CA ILE A 284 1.00 -10.42 15.82
C ILE A 284 -0.43 -10.94 15.70
N ALA A 285 -0.62 -12.20 15.31
CA ALA A 285 -1.92 -12.78 14.91
C ALA A 285 -3.06 -12.56 15.92
N ASN A 286 -2.75 -12.47 17.20
CA ASN A 286 -3.74 -12.35 18.26
C ASN A 286 -3.99 -10.92 18.74
N THR A 287 -3.33 -9.94 18.20
CA THR A 287 -3.44 -8.53 18.61
C THR A 287 -4.81 -7.94 18.27
N VAL A 288 -5.32 -7.10 19.15
CA VAL A 288 -6.60 -6.38 19.01
C VAL A 288 -6.36 -4.89 18.86
N THR A 289 -5.47 -4.33 19.63
CA THR A 289 -5.15 -2.90 19.62
C THR A 289 -3.87 -2.62 18.83
N TYR A 290 -3.73 -1.40 18.33
CA TYR A 290 -2.50 -0.93 17.69
C TYR A 290 -1.30 -0.98 18.66
N GLN A 291 -1.55 -0.75 19.96
CA GLN A 291 -0.50 -0.83 20.98
C GLN A 291 0.00 -2.27 21.16
N GLU A 292 -0.92 -3.25 21.25
CA GLU A 292 -0.54 -4.67 21.32
C GLU A 292 0.26 -5.09 20.08
N LEU A 293 -0.15 -4.65 18.89
CA LEU A 293 0.56 -4.88 17.65
C LEU A 293 2.00 -4.34 17.71
N SER A 294 2.16 -3.07 18.11
CA SER A 294 3.47 -2.43 18.23
C SER A 294 4.38 -3.14 19.25
N MET A 295 3.81 -3.55 20.39
CA MET A 295 4.54 -4.29 21.43
C MET A 295 4.96 -5.69 20.94
N ALA A 296 4.10 -6.40 20.23
CA ALA A 296 4.40 -7.74 19.71
C ALA A 296 5.54 -7.68 18.67
N ILE A 297 5.50 -6.71 17.76
CA ILE A 297 6.57 -6.49 16.76
C ILE A 297 7.90 -6.17 17.46
N ALA A 298 7.89 -5.23 18.40
CA ALA A 298 9.10 -4.84 19.15
C ALA A 298 9.67 -6.02 19.97
N ALA A 299 8.80 -6.79 20.63
CA ALA A 299 9.20 -7.97 21.39
C ALA A 299 9.85 -9.02 20.48
N PHE A 300 9.23 -9.33 19.34
CA PHE A 300 9.80 -10.25 18.37
C PHE A 300 11.18 -9.76 17.89
N HIS A 301 11.28 -8.52 17.45
CA HIS A 301 12.51 -7.94 16.90
C HIS A 301 13.66 -7.97 17.94
N ALA A 302 13.36 -7.80 19.22
CA ALA A 302 14.33 -7.91 20.30
C ALA A 302 14.82 -9.36 20.54
N THR A 303 14.08 -10.38 20.10
CA THR A 303 14.46 -11.80 20.23
C THR A 303 15.32 -12.30 19.07
N VAL A 304 15.42 -11.54 17.99
CA VAL A 304 16.22 -11.94 16.81
C VAL A 304 17.70 -11.96 17.18
N PRO A 305 18.38 -13.12 17.15
CA PRO A 305 19.73 -13.24 17.70
C PRO A 305 20.78 -12.41 16.97
N LYS A 306 20.55 -12.18 15.65
CA LYS A 306 21.42 -11.39 14.80
C LYS A 306 20.58 -10.70 13.74
N LEU A 307 20.38 -9.42 13.91
CA LEU A 307 19.75 -8.58 12.89
C LEU A 307 20.67 -8.43 11.68
N ARG A 308 20.06 -8.43 10.50
CA ARG A 308 20.77 -8.11 9.24
C ARG A 308 21.04 -6.60 9.21
N ALA A 309 22.33 -6.25 9.29
CA ALA A 309 22.76 -4.86 9.26
C ALA A 309 22.54 -4.23 7.88
N TRP A 310 22.48 -2.91 7.86
CA TRP A 310 22.52 -2.15 6.61
C TRP A 310 23.73 -2.55 5.78
N LYS A 311 23.56 -2.64 4.47
CA LYS A 311 24.61 -2.84 3.50
C LYS A 311 24.29 -2.12 2.20
N ASP A 312 25.30 -1.67 1.53
CA ASP A 312 25.16 -1.06 0.22
C ASP A 312 24.90 -2.12 -0.85
N ILE A 313 24.26 -1.70 -1.94
CA ILE A 313 24.15 -2.54 -3.13
C ILE A 313 25.54 -2.61 -3.76
N PRO A 314 26.13 -3.80 -3.93
CA PRO A 314 27.41 -3.94 -4.59
C PRO A 314 27.26 -3.72 -6.10
N CYS A 315 27.60 -2.53 -6.58
CA CYS A 315 27.54 -2.15 -7.99
C CYS A 315 28.94 -1.75 -8.49
#